data_da9d1a2447fbdd79582ed154f4e8ed9a
#
_entry.id   da9d1a2447fbdd79582ed154f4e8ed9a
#
_cell.length_a   1.000
_cell.length_b   1.000
_cell.length_c   1.000
_cell.angle_alpha   90.00
_cell.angle_beta   90.00
_cell.angle_gamma   90.00
#
_symmetry.space_group_name_H-M   'P 1'
#
loop_
_entity.id
_entity.type
_entity.pdbx_description
1 polymer ?
#
loop_
_entity_poly.entity_id
_entity_poly.type
_entity_poly.pdbx_seq_one_letter_code
_entity_poly.pdbx_strand_id
1 'polypeptide(L)'
;ETKKKAGRKKHRAGRIVLAVLGVLILAIVITDVVVCHHRSDPGQIQTYDTQNPYVLEQTDISGHRSGGGIEPEETLRAFKNCAENPDFSIDVFEFDLHVTKDDVLVLLHDDTVDRTSDSQQVFGEKDVRPENKTYDELRQLNMGAQFETESGEKPYANLHGDQVPDDLRILRVEDALDYLIAQGKGEYKYIIEIKNSGDLGTHGVDLLYNIMKERGIIDRVIFGTFHKEVSAYVDATYKDMTRSTSIAEVAEFWAAALRNDENYTPPCKVLQIPYCAPYKNLGFNLGTATVINYAHAHDMAVQYWTVNDPEDMAYLVDLGADCIMSDYPDKLYDTMQDKA
;
A
#
# COMPACT_ATOMS: atom_id res chain seq x y z
N GLU A 1 58.78 -1.58 -29.57
CA GLU A 1 58.64 -2.09 -28.19
C GLU A 1 57.85 -1.11 -27.28
N THR A 2 58.02 0.19 -27.38
CA THR A 2 57.35 1.19 -26.54
C THR A 2 55.81 1.22 -26.72
N LYS A 3 55.29 1.06 -27.93
CA LYS A 3 53.81 1.02 -28.18
C LYS A 3 53.13 -0.24 -27.62
N LYS A 4 53.82 -1.39 -27.61
CA LYS A 4 53.28 -2.64 -27.00
C LYS A 4 53.23 -2.58 -25.47
N LYS A 5 54.20 -1.89 -24.81
CA LYS A 5 54.18 -1.69 -23.35
C LYS A 5 53.11 -0.72 -22.89
N ALA A 6 52.78 0.33 -23.68
CA ALA A 6 51.72 1.28 -23.38
C ALA A 6 50.31 0.64 -23.50
N GLY A 7 50.07 -0.22 -24.51
CA GLY A 7 48.81 -0.96 -24.65
C GLY A 7 48.56 -1.94 -23.49
N ARG A 8 49.60 -2.68 -23.05
CA ARG A 8 49.53 -3.59 -21.90
C ARG A 8 49.20 -2.87 -20.57
N LYS A 9 49.76 -1.67 -20.36
CA LYS A 9 49.45 -0.86 -19.17
C LYS A 9 47.99 -0.33 -19.17
N LYS A 10 47.47 0.11 -20.33
CA LYS A 10 46.06 0.53 -20.45
C LYS A 10 45.08 -0.62 -20.20
N HIS A 11 45.31 -1.82 -20.74
CA HIS A 11 44.52 -3.01 -20.48
C HIS A 11 44.58 -3.47 -19.01
N ARG A 12 45.74 -3.32 -18.35
CA ARG A 12 45.87 -3.66 -16.92
C ARG A 12 45.14 -2.64 -16.03
N ALA A 13 45.22 -1.35 -16.35
CA ALA A 13 44.44 -0.31 -15.64
C ALA A 13 42.95 -0.50 -15.81
N GLY A 14 42.44 -0.78 -17.02
CA GLY A 14 41.05 -1.08 -17.28
C GLY A 14 40.52 -2.32 -16.50
N ARG A 15 41.33 -3.38 -16.40
CA ARG A 15 40.98 -4.55 -15.59
C ARG A 15 40.92 -4.25 -14.09
N ILE A 16 41.83 -3.39 -13.59
CA ILE A 16 41.80 -2.98 -12.18
C ILE A 16 40.56 -2.13 -11.89
N VAL A 17 40.20 -1.20 -12.78
CA VAL A 17 38.98 -0.38 -12.63
C VAL A 17 37.72 -1.26 -12.64
N LEU A 18 37.63 -2.23 -13.55
CA LEU A 18 36.51 -3.17 -13.59
C LEU A 18 36.43 -4.05 -12.32
N ALA A 19 37.59 -4.50 -11.81
CA ALA A 19 37.62 -5.26 -10.56
C ALA A 19 37.19 -4.43 -9.36
N VAL A 20 37.61 -3.17 -9.25
CA VAL A 20 37.22 -2.24 -8.20
C VAL A 20 35.71 -1.95 -8.28
N LEU A 21 35.18 -1.68 -9.48
CA LEU A 21 33.74 -1.50 -9.68
C LEU A 21 32.96 -2.74 -9.29
N GLY A 22 33.43 -3.94 -9.66
CA GLY A 22 32.80 -5.22 -9.27
C GLY A 22 32.76 -5.41 -7.75
N VAL A 23 33.86 -5.07 -7.05
CA VAL A 23 33.91 -5.12 -5.57
C VAL A 23 32.97 -4.11 -4.94
N LEU A 24 32.88 -2.89 -5.48
CA LEU A 24 31.97 -1.86 -4.99
C LEU A 24 30.50 -2.27 -5.18
N ILE A 25 30.12 -2.82 -6.36
CA ILE A 25 28.78 -3.32 -6.62
C ILE A 25 28.45 -4.48 -5.65
N LEU A 26 29.38 -5.41 -5.47
CA LEU A 26 29.20 -6.53 -4.55
C LEU A 26 29.04 -6.04 -3.10
N ALA A 27 29.81 -5.05 -2.68
CA ALA A 27 29.69 -4.46 -1.35
C ALA A 27 28.32 -3.79 -1.17
N ILE A 28 27.83 -3.06 -2.17
CA ILE A 28 26.50 -2.44 -2.15
C ILE A 28 25.42 -3.53 -2.02
N VAL A 29 25.48 -4.58 -2.84
CA VAL A 29 24.50 -5.69 -2.80
C VAL A 29 24.53 -6.41 -1.44
N ILE A 30 25.72 -6.67 -0.89
CA ILE A 30 25.83 -7.32 0.43
C ILE A 30 25.26 -6.40 1.52
N THR A 31 25.57 -5.11 1.48
CA THR A 31 25.05 -4.13 2.44
C THR A 31 23.52 -4.06 2.35
N ASP A 32 22.97 -4.02 1.14
CA ASP A 32 21.55 -3.99 0.87
C ASP A 32 20.84 -5.24 1.46
N VAL A 33 21.37 -6.43 1.17
CA VAL A 33 20.85 -7.69 1.71
C VAL A 33 20.92 -7.70 3.24
N VAL A 34 22.04 -7.28 3.84
CA VAL A 34 22.21 -7.25 5.29
C VAL A 34 21.25 -6.26 5.94
N VAL A 35 21.06 -5.08 5.36
CA VAL A 35 20.14 -4.07 5.87
C VAL A 35 18.70 -4.53 5.78
N CYS A 36 18.30 -5.08 4.63
CA CYS A 36 16.92 -5.55 4.43
C CYS A 36 16.54 -6.74 5.32
N HIS A 37 17.50 -7.61 5.66
CA HIS A 37 17.26 -8.77 6.52
C HIS A 37 17.60 -8.53 8.00
N HIS A 38 18.01 -7.30 8.36
CA HIS A 38 18.26 -6.97 9.76
C HIS A 38 16.93 -6.91 10.52
N ARG A 39 16.78 -7.76 11.53
CA ARG A 39 15.64 -7.77 12.47
C ARG A 39 16.10 -7.20 13.81
N SER A 40 15.37 -6.24 14.34
CA SER A 40 15.56 -5.73 15.70
C SER A 40 15.04 -6.75 16.72
N ASP A 41 15.58 -6.71 17.93
CA ASP A 41 15.03 -7.47 19.05
C ASP A 41 13.71 -6.82 19.51
N PRO A 42 12.56 -7.52 19.49
CA PRO A 42 11.29 -7.01 19.99
C PRO A 42 11.35 -6.50 21.44
N GLY A 43 12.25 -7.06 22.27
CA GLY A 43 12.49 -6.58 23.64
C GLY A 43 13.00 -5.13 23.72
N GLN A 44 13.35 -4.50 22.61
CA GLN A 44 13.74 -3.08 22.54
C GLN A 44 12.54 -2.13 22.40
N ILE A 45 11.33 -2.66 22.16
CA ILE A 45 10.12 -1.84 22.04
C ILE A 45 9.75 -1.27 23.40
N GLN A 46 9.38 0.01 23.38
CA GLN A 46 9.00 0.78 24.55
C GLN A 46 7.51 1.13 24.48
N THR A 47 6.86 1.21 25.62
CA THR A 47 5.49 1.69 25.73
C THR A 47 5.50 3.20 25.96
N TYR A 48 4.69 3.91 25.19
CA TYR A 48 4.53 5.36 25.28
C TYR A 48 3.09 5.71 25.66
N ASP A 49 2.94 6.75 26.48
CA ASP A 49 1.62 7.37 26.71
C ASP A 49 1.24 8.20 25.48
N THR A 50 0.17 7.83 24.80
CA THR A 50 -0.24 8.41 23.52
C THR A 50 -1.71 8.81 23.55
N GLN A 51 -2.06 9.89 22.85
CA GLN A 51 -3.43 10.31 22.57
C GLN A 51 -3.84 10.01 21.13
N ASN A 52 -2.96 9.39 20.36
CA ASN A 52 -3.23 9.02 19.00
C ASN A 52 -4.09 7.74 18.94
N PRO A 53 -5.34 7.80 18.43
CA PRO A 53 -6.23 6.63 18.39
C PRO A 53 -5.78 5.53 17.42
N TYR A 54 -4.75 5.79 16.62
CA TYR A 54 -4.18 4.83 15.67
C TYR A 54 -2.95 4.10 16.21
N VAL A 55 -2.42 4.51 17.37
CA VAL A 55 -1.40 3.72 18.10
C VAL A 55 -2.14 2.70 18.96
N LEU A 56 -1.90 1.43 18.69
CA LEU A 56 -2.72 0.33 19.17
C LEU A 56 -1.94 -0.61 20.08
N GLU A 57 -2.63 -1.28 21.01
CA GLU A 57 -2.06 -2.37 21.82
C GLU A 57 -1.94 -3.69 21.02
N GLN A 58 -2.77 -3.85 19.99
CA GLN A 58 -2.76 -5.01 19.09
C GLN A 58 -2.71 -4.51 17.65
N THR A 59 -1.95 -5.20 16.83
CA THR A 59 -1.82 -4.88 15.41
C THR A 59 -3.15 -5.08 14.68
N ASP A 60 -3.65 -4.08 13.97
CA ASP A 60 -4.79 -4.21 13.06
C ASP A 60 -4.39 -5.01 11.81
N ILE A 61 -5.28 -5.86 11.34
CA ILE A 61 -5.16 -6.60 10.08
C ILE A 61 -5.80 -5.78 8.98
N SER A 62 -5.03 -5.36 7.98
CA SER A 62 -5.54 -4.67 6.81
C SER A 62 -5.48 -5.54 5.56
N GLY A 63 -6.63 -5.69 4.89
CA GLY A 63 -6.69 -6.29 3.56
C GLY A 63 -6.24 -5.28 2.50
N HIS A 64 -5.00 -5.40 2.02
CA HIS A 64 -4.45 -4.57 0.94
C HIS A 64 -5.22 -4.85 -0.35
N ARG A 65 -5.74 -3.80 -0.99
CA ARG A 65 -6.67 -3.89 -2.11
C ARG A 65 -7.82 -4.87 -1.83
N SER A 66 -8.30 -4.84 -0.58
CA SER A 66 -9.35 -5.74 -0.06
C SER A 66 -9.00 -7.23 -0.10
N GLY A 67 -7.72 -7.58 0.09
CA GLY A 67 -7.24 -8.97 0.05
C GLY A 67 -6.97 -9.47 -1.36
N GLY A 68 -6.27 -8.65 -2.16
CA GLY A 68 -6.03 -8.88 -3.59
C GLY A 68 -5.23 -10.13 -3.94
N GLY A 69 -4.63 -10.84 -2.97
CA GLY A 69 -3.98 -12.12 -3.17
C GLY A 69 -4.92 -13.32 -3.08
N ILE A 70 -6.10 -13.14 -2.47
CA ILE A 70 -7.08 -14.22 -2.25
C ILE A 70 -8.18 -14.19 -3.33
N GLU A 71 -8.66 -12.99 -3.67
CA GLU A 71 -9.68 -12.75 -4.70
C GLU A 71 -9.24 -11.57 -5.58
N PRO A 72 -9.82 -11.36 -6.78
CA PRO A 72 -9.45 -10.24 -7.64
C PRO A 72 -9.52 -8.90 -6.91
N GLU A 73 -8.36 -8.21 -6.84
CA GLU A 73 -8.20 -6.95 -6.10
C GLU A 73 -9.29 -5.93 -6.42
N GLU A 74 -9.76 -5.21 -5.39
CA GLU A 74 -10.70 -4.08 -5.49
C GLU A 74 -12.04 -4.39 -6.15
N THR A 75 -12.41 -5.66 -6.19
CA THR A 75 -13.74 -6.11 -6.64
C THR A 75 -14.65 -6.35 -5.44
N LEU A 76 -15.97 -6.26 -5.67
CA LEU A 76 -16.93 -6.59 -4.61
C LEU A 76 -16.77 -8.03 -4.09
N ARG A 77 -16.20 -8.92 -4.90
CA ARG A 77 -15.86 -10.29 -4.51
C ARG A 77 -14.78 -10.33 -3.43
N ALA A 78 -13.70 -9.55 -3.59
CA ALA A 78 -12.65 -9.44 -2.59
C ALA A 78 -13.20 -8.85 -1.28
N PHE A 79 -14.00 -7.78 -1.36
CA PHE A 79 -14.66 -7.19 -0.19
C PHE A 79 -15.55 -8.20 0.55
N LYS A 80 -16.36 -8.96 -0.18
CA LYS A 80 -17.22 -10.00 0.41
C LYS A 80 -16.40 -11.10 1.09
N ASN A 81 -15.33 -11.56 0.43
CA ASN A 81 -14.46 -12.56 1.01
C ASN A 81 -13.89 -12.08 2.35
N CYS A 82 -13.33 -10.88 2.42
CA CYS A 82 -12.77 -10.34 3.66
C CYS A 82 -13.84 -10.03 4.73
N ALA A 83 -15.04 -9.60 4.34
CA ALA A 83 -16.10 -9.23 5.29
C ALA A 83 -16.90 -10.42 5.85
N GLU A 84 -17.07 -11.48 5.06
CA GLU A 84 -17.99 -12.58 5.37
C GLU A 84 -17.30 -13.91 5.66
N ASN A 85 -15.96 -14.00 5.45
CA ASN A 85 -15.21 -15.24 5.64
C ASN A 85 -15.35 -15.71 7.10
N PRO A 86 -15.72 -16.98 7.35
CA PRO A 86 -15.83 -17.51 8.70
C PRO A 86 -14.48 -17.87 9.35
N ASP A 87 -13.42 -18.04 8.54
CA ASP A 87 -12.14 -18.58 8.99
C ASP A 87 -11.18 -17.48 9.45
N PHE A 88 -11.36 -16.23 8.99
CA PHE A 88 -10.56 -15.09 9.43
C PHE A 88 -11.40 -13.80 9.50
N SER A 89 -10.85 -12.78 10.14
CA SER A 89 -11.43 -11.43 10.17
C SER A 89 -10.35 -10.37 9.96
N ILE A 90 -10.76 -9.22 9.44
CA ILE A 90 -9.90 -8.05 9.27
C ILE A 90 -10.48 -6.84 9.99
N ASP A 91 -9.64 -5.86 10.29
CA ASP A 91 -10.00 -4.61 10.98
C ASP A 91 -10.12 -3.44 9.99
N VAL A 92 -9.32 -3.49 8.93
CA VAL A 92 -9.14 -2.37 8.00
C VAL A 92 -9.30 -2.87 6.55
N PHE A 93 -10.12 -2.17 5.77
CA PHE A 93 -10.13 -2.30 4.32
C PHE A 93 -9.25 -1.21 3.72
N GLU A 94 -8.28 -1.62 2.92
CA GLU A 94 -7.44 -0.72 2.15
C GLU A 94 -7.78 -0.87 0.67
N PHE A 95 -7.94 0.27 -0.04
CA PHE A 95 -8.26 0.32 -1.47
C PHE A 95 -7.94 1.68 -2.10
N ASP A 96 -7.80 1.66 -3.42
CA ASP A 96 -7.35 2.76 -4.26
C ASP A 96 -8.46 3.28 -5.16
N LEU A 97 -8.47 4.58 -5.43
CA LEU A 97 -9.52 5.23 -6.20
C LEU A 97 -8.99 6.04 -7.37
N HIS A 98 -9.72 5.95 -8.49
CA HIS A 98 -9.60 6.82 -9.65
C HIS A 98 -10.93 7.51 -9.98
N VAL A 99 -10.85 8.73 -10.51
CA VAL A 99 -12.00 9.46 -11.05
C VAL A 99 -12.25 9.04 -12.48
N THR A 100 -13.48 8.69 -12.82
CA THR A 100 -13.89 8.40 -14.20
C THR A 100 -14.19 9.67 -14.99
N LYS A 101 -14.44 9.52 -16.28
CA LYS A 101 -14.82 10.64 -17.19
C LYS A 101 -16.12 11.34 -16.80
N ASP A 102 -17.02 10.64 -16.11
CA ASP A 102 -18.32 11.11 -15.64
C ASP A 102 -18.36 11.34 -14.13
N ASP A 103 -17.21 11.66 -13.52
CA ASP A 103 -17.04 12.03 -12.11
C ASP A 103 -17.47 10.95 -11.09
N VAL A 104 -17.34 9.67 -11.43
CA VAL A 104 -17.55 8.56 -10.52
C VAL A 104 -16.22 8.10 -9.95
N LEU A 105 -16.11 7.91 -8.63
CA LEU A 105 -14.95 7.28 -7.99
C LEU A 105 -15.05 5.76 -8.09
N VAL A 106 -14.11 5.16 -8.80
CA VAL A 106 -14.02 3.71 -8.99
C VAL A 106 -12.78 3.14 -8.33
N LEU A 107 -12.89 1.90 -7.87
CA LEU A 107 -11.79 1.18 -7.25
C LEU A 107 -10.82 0.68 -8.32
N LEU A 108 -9.58 1.11 -8.26
CA LEU A 108 -8.49 0.68 -9.13
C LEU A 108 -7.15 1.19 -8.61
N HIS A 109 -6.15 0.31 -8.50
CA HIS A 109 -4.80 0.70 -8.08
C HIS A 109 -3.98 1.36 -9.19
N ASP A 110 -3.92 0.74 -10.37
CA ASP A 110 -3.05 1.20 -11.45
C ASP A 110 -3.66 2.38 -12.20
N ASP A 111 -2.84 3.17 -12.88
CA ASP A 111 -3.31 4.24 -13.78
C ASP A 111 -4.20 3.72 -14.93
N THR A 112 -4.17 2.41 -15.20
CA THR A 112 -4.93 1.79 -16.30
C THR A 112 -5.58 0.50 -15.82
N VAL A 113 -6.72 0.14 -16.42
CA VAL A 113 -7.44 -1.10 -16.11
C VAL A 113 -6.80 -2.37 -16.72
N ASP A 114 -5.71 -2.23 -17.45
CA ASP A 114 -5.18 -3.29 -18.33
C ASP A 114 -4.62 -4.49 -17.59
N ARG A 115 -3.98 -4.28 -16.41
CA ARG A 115 -3.34 -5.35 -15.64
C ARG A 115 -4.35 -6.31 -15.01
N THR A 116 -5.50 -5.82 -14.59
CA THR A 116 -6.49 -6.60 -13.84
C THR A 116 -7.64 -7.09 -14.72
N SER A 117 -7.88 -6.45 -15.87
CA SER A 117 -9.08 -6.67 -16.67
C SER A 117 -8.83 -7.27 -18.07
N ASP A 118 -9.92 -7.49 -18.78
CA ASP A 118 -9.96 -7.86 -20.21
C ASP A 118 -10.10 -6.64 -21.15
N SER A 119 -9.64 -5.46 -20.73
CA SER A 119 -9.79 -4.17 -21.43
C SER A 119 -9.38 -4.21 -22.90
N GLN A 120 -8.26 -4.86 -23.21
CA GLN A 120 -7.78 -4.99 -24.60
C GLN A 120 -8.75 -5.78 -25.48
N GLN A 121 -9.46 -6.75 -24.91
CA GLN A 121 -10.46 -7.53 -25.64
C GLN A 121 -11.76 -6.74 -25.81
N VAL A 122 -12.19 -6.00 -24.78
CA VAL A 122 -13.45 -5.25 -24.77
C VAL A 122 -13.34 -3.96 -25.58
N PHE A 123 -12.28 -3.19 -25.40
CA PHE A 123 -12.13 -1.87 -26.05
C PHE A 123 -11.24 -1.90 -27.29
N GLY A 124 -10.44 -2.96 -27.52
CA GLY A 124 -9.52 -3.05 -28.65
C GLY A 124 -8.33 -2.09 -28.56
N GLU A 125 -8.07 -1.50 -27.38
CA GLU A 125 -7.01 -0.54 -27.14
C GLU A 125 -6.21 -0.90 -25.88
N LYS A 126 -5.03 -0.29 -25.72
CA LYS A 126 -4.15 -0.42 -24.55
C LYS A 126 -4.10 0.90 -23.79
N ASP A 127 -3.57 0.84 -22.58
CA ASP A 127 -3.41 2.00 -21.70
C ASP A 127 -4.75 2.69 -21.42
N VAL A 128 -5.78 1.88 -21.18
CA VAL A 128 -7.15 2.35 -20.90
C VAL A 128 -7.20 2.95 -19.50
N ARG A 129 -7.33 4.28 -19.45
CA ARG A 129 -7.39 5.06 -18.22
C ARG A 129 -8.83 5.33 -17.77
N PRO A 130 -9.16 5.23 -16.48
CA PRO A 130 -10.51 5.51 -15.97
C PRO A 130 -11.03 6.90 -16.34
N GLU A 131 -10.21 7.93 -16.27
CA GLU A 131 -10.59 9.31 -16.60
C GLU A 131 -10.98 9.53 -18.07
N ASN A 132 -10.75 8.54 -18.94
CA ASN A 132 -11.13 8.58 -20.35
C ASN A 132 -12.40 7.78 -20.66
N LYS A 133 -12.95 7.07 -19.67
CA LYS A 133 -14.14 6.21 -19.81
C LYS A 133 -15.20 6.59 -18.79
N THR A 134 -16.46 6.44 -19.16
CA THR A 134 -17.55 6.53 -18.21
C THR A 134 -17.62 5.28 -17.32
N TYR A 135 -18.27 5.40 -16.18
CA TYR A 135 -18.50 4.24 -15.29
C TYR A 135 -19.22 3.09 -16.02
N ASP A 136 -20.25 3.40 -16.83
CA ASP A 136 -20.98 2.39 -17.59
C ASP A 136 -20.12 1.68 -18.64
N GLU A 137 -19.16 2.37 -19.27
CA GLU A 137 -18.20 1.75 -20.17
C GLU A 137 -17.28 0.79 -19.40
N LEU A 138 -16.74 1.22 -18.25
CA LEU A 138 -15.85 0.42 -17.41
C LEU A 138 -16.58 -0.80 -16.81
N ARG A 139 -17.88 -0.71 -16.54
CA ARG A 139 -18.71 -1.83 -16.06
C ARG A 139 -18.80 -3.01 -17.04
N GLN A 140 -18.39 -2.84 -18.28
CA GLN A 140 -18.32 -3.95 -19.25
C GLN A 140 -17.15 -4.90 -19.00
N LEU A 141 -16.14 -4.46 -18.24
CA LEU A 141 -14.92 -5.21 -18.00
C LEU A 141 -15.12 -6.35 -17.00
N ASN A 142 -14.35 -7.42 -17.22
CA ASN A 142 -14.08 -8.46 -16.23
C ASN A 142 -12.81 -8.06 -15.46
N MET A 143 -12.95 -7.56 -14.24
CA MET A 143 -11.82 -7.16 -13.37
C MET A 143 -11.08 -8.34 -12.76
N GLY A 144 -11.61 -9.57 -12.90
CA GLY A 144 -10.94 -10.79 -12.50
C GLY A 144 -10.20 -11.51 -13.64
N ALA A 145 -10.21 -10.97 -14.87
CA ALA A 145 -9.71 -11.67 -16.05
C ALA A 145 -8.23 -12.07 -15.96
N GLN A 146 -7.41 -11.29 -15.26
CA GLN A 146 -5.98 -11.54 -15.10
C GLN A 146 -5.62 -12.13 -13.72
N PHE A 147 -6.59 -12.25 -12.82
CA PHE A 147 -6.34 -12.80 -11.49
C PHE A 147 -5.81 -14.23 -11.57
N GLU A 148 -4.75 -14.50 -10.81
CA GLU A 148 -4.10 -15.79 -10.68
C GLU A 148 -3.99 -16.17 -9.20
N THR A 149 -4.48 -17.34 -8.84
CA THR A 149 -4.36 -17.87 -7.49
C THR A 149 -2.91 -18.26 -7.18
N GLU A 150 -2.57 -18.50 -5.93
CA GLU A 150 -1.24 -19.00 -5.53
C GLU A 150 -0.88 -20.36 -6.22
N SER A 151 -1.89 -21.16 -6.59
CA SER A 151 -1.70 -22.41 -7.35
C SER A 151 -1.46 -22.19 -8.85
N GLY A 152 -1.55 -20.94 -9.34
CA GLY A 152 -1.39 -20.59 -10.76
C GLY A 152 -2.66 -20.77 -11.59
N GLU A 153 -3.82 -20.95 -10.96
CA GLU A 153 -5.10 -21.06 -11.65
C GLU A 153 -5.66 -19.66 -11.97
N LYS A 154 -6.36 -19.52 -13.11
CA LYS A 154 -7.03 -18.30 -13.54
C LYS A 154 -8.54 -18.53 -13.64
N PRO A 155 -9.25 -18.58 -12.51
CA PRO A 155 -10.64 -19.05 -12.47
C PRO A 155 -11.62 -18.17 -13.25
N TYR A 156 -11.29 -16.89 -13.46
CA TYR A 156 -12.19 -15.91 -14.09
C TYR A 156 -11.77 -15.50 -15.50
N ALA A 157 -10.64 -15.99 -16.03
CA ALA A 157 -10.07 -15.57 -17.31
C ALA A 157 -10.96 -15.83 -18.54
N ASN A 158 -11.86 -16.80 -18.46
CA ASN A 158 -12.74 -17.19 -19.57
C ASN A 158 -14.16 -16.63 -19.45
N LEU A 159 -14.42 -15.73 -18.48
CA LEU A 159 -15.71 -15.08 -18.33
C LEU A 159 -15.75 -13.80 -19.17
N HIS A 160 -16.76 -13.69 -20.04
CA HIS A 160 -16.88 -12.55 -20.96
C HIS A 160 -18.34 -12.07 -21.05
N GLY A 161 -18.52 -10.76 -21.29
CA GLY A 161 -19.84 -10.14 -21.46
C GLY A 161 -20.79 -10.48 -20.31
N ASP A 162 -21.97 -11.03 -20.63
CA ASP A 162 -22.99 -11.37 -19.63
C ASP A 162 -22.62 -12.53 -18.69
N GLN A 163 -21.53 -13.25 -18.97
CA GLN A 163 -21.03 -14.30 -18.08
C GLN A 163 -20.25 -13.75 -16.88
N VAL A 164 -19.80 -12.50 -16.95
CA VAL A 164 -19.07 -11.84 -15.87
C VAL A 164 -20.03 -11.48 -14.75
N PRO A 165 -19.90 -12.07 -13.55
CA PRO A 165 -20.73 -11.71 -12.42
C PRO A 165 -20.57 -10.25 -12.03
N ASP A 166 -21.60 -9.67 -11.43
CA ASP A 166 -21.58 -8.27 -10.99
C ASP A 166 -20.46 -7.96 -9.98
N ASP A 167 -20.12 -8.91 -9.14
CA ASP A 167 -19.06 -8.78 -8.12
C ASP A 167 -17.63 -8.91 -8.66
N LEU A 168 -17.46 -9.17 -9.97
CA LEU A 168 -16.19 -9.11 -10.69
C LEU A 168 -16.08 -7.92 -11.66
N ARG A 169 -17.05 -7.01 -11.62
CA ARG A 169 -17.00 -5.78 -12.41
C ARG A 169 -16.39 -4.64 -11.62
N ILE A 170 -15.90 -3.61 -12.31
CA ILE A 170 -15.35 -2.43 -11.63
C ILE A 170 -16.38 -1.89 -10.62
N LEU A 171 -15.91 -1.52 -9.43
CA LEU A 171 -16.75 -1.17 -8.29
C LEU A 171 -16.67 0.35 -8.04
N ARG A 172 -17.81 0.98 -7.73
CA ARG A 172 -17.84 2.35 -7.21
C ARG A 172 -17.54 2.34 -5.72
N VAL A 173 -16.88 3.40 -5.24
CA VAL A 173 -16.59 3.53 -3.81
C VAL A 173 -17.86 3.56 -2.95
N GLU A 174 -18.94 4.19 -3.45
CA GLU A 174 -20.23 4.22 -2.75
C GLU A 174 -20.78 2.82 -2.51
N ASP A 175 -20.75 1.95 -3.55
CA ASP A 175 -21.27 0.59 -3.45
C ASP A 175 -20.42 -0.27 -2.49
N ALA A 176 -19.10 -0.08 -2.48
CA ALA A 176 -18.19 -0.75 -1.55
C ALA A 176 -18.49 -0.34 -0.10
N LEU A 177 -18.56 0.96 0.17
CA LEU A 177 -18.82 1.49 1.50
C LEU A 177 -20.23 1.13 2.00
N ASP A 178 -21.25 1.25 1.15
CA ASP A 178 -22.63 0.90 1.51
C ASP A 178 -22.75 -0.60 1.84
N TYR A 179 -22.07 -1.47 1.08
CA TYR A 179 -22.01 -2.88 1.37
C TYR A 179 -21.37 -3.14 2.77
N LEU A 180 -20.19 -2.56 3.04
CA LEU A 180 -19.49 -2.78 4.31
C LEU A 180 -20.26 -2.24 5.52
N ILE A 181 -20.89 -1.08 5.38
CA ILE A 181 -21.73 -0.48 6.43
C ILE A 181 -22.96 -1.38 6.72
N ALA A 182 -23.56 -1.96 5.67
CA ALA A 182 -24.73 -2.84 5.79
C ALA A 182 -24.43 -4.19 6.47
N GLN A 183 -23.16 -4.65 6.45
CA GLN A 183 -22.75 -5.90 7.12
C GLN A 183 -22.93 -5.89 8.64
N GLY A 184 -23.25 -4.72 9.24
CA GLY A 184 -23.57 -4.59 10.66
C GLY A 184 -22.44 -4.93 11.63
N LYS A 185 -21.26 -5.31 11.12
CA LYS A 185 -20.01 -5.44 11.91
C LYS A 185 -19.40 -4.06 12.21
N GLY A 186 -20.06 -3.02 11.80
CA GLY A 186 -20.22 -1.60 12.13
C GLY A 186 -18.98 -0.77 12.40
N GLU A 187 -17.77 -1.30 12.46
CA GLU A 187 -16.61 -0.52 12.93
C GLU A 187 -15.34 -0.74 12.10
N TYR A 188 -15.47 -1.17 10.86
CA TYR A 188 -14.30 -1.21 9.98
C TYR A 188 -13.66 0.16 9.85
N LYS A 189 -12.34 0.19 9.92
CA LYS A 189 -11.50 1.30 9.51
C LYS A 189 -11.20 1.18 8.03
N TYR A 190 -10.85 2.28 7.41
CA TYR A 190 -10.56 2.34 5.99
C TYR A 190 -9.26 3.06 5.75
N ILE A 191 -8.47 2.55 4.81
CA ILE A 191 -7.35 3.27 4.21
C ILE A 191 -7.72 3.47 2.75
N ILE A 192 -7.86 4.73 2.34
CA ILE A 192 -8.36 5.07 1.00
C ILE A 192 -7.36 5.98 0.31
N GLU A 193 -6.80 5.52 -0.82
CA GLU A 193 -5.86 6.30 -1.61
C GLU A 193 -6.51 6.91 -2.84
N ILE A 194 -6.29 8.19 -3.11
CA ILE A 194 -6.58 8.81 -4.41
C ILE A 194 -5.31 8.73 -5.27
N LYS A 195 -5.40 8.01 -6.38
CA LYS A 195 -4.30 7.77 -7.32
C LYS A 195 -4.10 8.91 -8.32
N ASN A 196 -5.15 9.68 -8.60
CA ASN A 196 -5.06 10.82 -9.51
C ASN A 196 -4.23 11.96 -8.94
N SER A 197 -3.49 12.67 -9.81
CA SER A 197 -2.68 13.84 -9.48
C SER A 197 -3.34 15.15 -9.90
N GLY A 198 -2.77 16.28 -9.48
CA GLY A 198 -3.18 17.62 -9.93
C GLY A 198 -4.64 17.94 -9.63
N ASP A 199 -5.29 18.65 -10.55
CA ASP A 199 -6.69 19.09 -10.40
C ASP A 199 -7.66 17.92 -10.34
N LEU A 200 -7.39 16.82 -11.05
CA LEU A 200 -8.22 15.63 -10.99
C LEU A 200 -8.10 14.92 -9.63
N GLY A 201 -6.90 14.90 -9.06
CA GLY A 201 -6.68 14.36 -7.71
C GLY A 201 -7.42 15.16 -6.63
N THR A 202 -7.34 16.50 -6.66
CA THR A 202 -8.07 17.36 -5.72
C THR A 202 -9.59 17.26 -5.90
N HIS A 203 -10.07 17.13 -7.14
CA HIS A 203 -11.47 16.86 -7.42
C HIS A 203 -11.92 15.49 -6.85
N GLY A 204 -11.09 14.45 -7.01
CA GLY A 204 -11.34 13.14 -6.40
C GLY A 204 -11.45 13.20 -4.87
N VAL A 205 -10.62 14.03 -4.22
CA VAL A 205 -10.74 14.29 -2.76
C VAL A 205 -12.07 14.91 -2.40
N ASP A 206 -12.54 15.91 -3.16
CA ASP A 206 -13.82 16.57 -2.91
C ASP A 206 -15.00 15.59 -3.03
N LEU A 207 -14.97 14.72 -4.05
CA LEU A 207 -15.96 13.66 -4.22
C LEU A 207 -15.94 12.69 -3.04
N LEU A 208 -14.74 12.18 -2.69
CA LEU A 208 -14.57 11.23 -1.59
C LEU A 208 -15.01 11.82 -0.25
N TYR A 209 -14.63 13.07 0.04
CA TYR A 209 -15.02 13.75 1.27
C TYR A 209 -16.55 13.82 1.43
N ASN A 210 -17.27 14.19 0.36
CA ASN A 210 -18.73 14.25 0.38
C ASN A 210 -19.34 12.85 0.63
N ILE A 211 -18.82 11.82 -0.04
CA ILE A 211 -19.25 10.42 0.13
C ILE A 211 -19.07 9.95 1.58
N MET A 212 -17.90 10.22 2.17
CA MET A 212 -17.59 9.86 3.56
C MET A 212 -18.47 10.62 4.55
N LYS A 213 -18.70 11.92 4.31
CA LYS A 213 -19.52 12.78 5.16
C LYS A 213 -20.98 12.32 5.18
N GLU A 214 -21.55 11.99 4.02
CA GLU A 214 -22.93 11.49 3.90
C GLU A 214 -23.12 10.19 4.69
N ARG A 215 -22.07 9.37 4.78
CA ARG A 215 -22.07 8.09 5.50
C ARG A 215 -21.63 8.19 6.96
N GLY A 216 -21.14 9.35 7.38
CA GLY A 216 -20.68 9.59 8.77
C GLY A 216 -19.45 8.77 9.15
N ILE A 217 -18.51 8.55 8.21
CA ILE A 217 -17.33 7.69 8.41
C ILE A 217 -15.99 8.42 8.32
N ILE A 218 -15.97 9.76 8.28
CA ILE A 218 -14.73 10.56 8.13
C ILE A 218 -13.69 10.18 9.20
N ASP A 219 -14.11 9.96 10.42
CA ASP A 219 -13.27 9.60 11.57
C ASP A 219 -12.71 8.17 11.53
N ARG A 220 -13.20 7.35 10.60
CA ARG A 220 -12.76 5.98 10.38
C ARG A 220 -11.86 5.79 9.16
N VAL A 221 -11.58 6.88 8.44
CA VAL A 221 -10.78 6.85 7.21
C VAL A 221 -9.42 7.47 7.43
N ILE A 222 -8.37 6.76 7.04
CA ILE A 222 -7.04 7.29 6.83
C ILE A 222 -6.87 7.51 5.33
N PHE A 223 -6.73 8.78 4.94
CA PHE A 223 -6.53 9.17 3.55
C PHE A 223 -5.07 9.00 3.13
N GLY A 224 -4.84 8.38 1.96
CA GLY A 224 -3.54 8.22 1.33
C GLY A 224 -3.45 8.92 -0.02
N THR A 225 -2.25 9.39 -0.37
CA THR A 225 -1.88 9.78 -1.73
C THR A 225 -0.37 9.95 -1.84
N PHE A 226 0.21 9.58 -2.98
CA PHE A 226 1.61 9.85 -3.30
C PHE A 226 1.85 11.24 -3.88
N HIS A 227 0.78 12.01 -4.16
CA HIS A 227 0.85 13.33 -4.79
C HIS A 227 0.88 14.45 -3.74
N LYS A 228 2.03 15.14 -3.66
CA LYS A 228 2.27 16.20 -2.68
C LYS A 228 1.21 17.32 -2.74
N GLU A 229 0.79 17.72 -3.93
CA GLU A 229 -0.21 18.77 -4.13
C GLU A 229 -1.59 18.35 -3.61
N VAL A 230 -1.94 17.06 -3.73
CA VAL A 230 -3.19 16.51 -3.21
C VAL A 230 -3.16 16.44 -1.68
N SER A 231 -2.04 15.99 -1.08
CA SER A 231 -1.84 16.03 0.37
C SER A 231 -1.96 17.45 0.92
N ALA A 232 -1.31 18.43 0.27
CA ALA A 232 -1.37 19.83 0.67
C ALA A 232 -2.79 20.41 0.55
N TYR A 233 -3.55 19.98 -0.46
CA TYR A 233 -4.95 20.36 -0.62
C TYR A 233 -5.82 19.83 0.52
N VAL A 234 -5.66 18.57 0.92
CA VAL A 234 -6.36 17.98 2.08
C VAL A 234 -6.04 18.77 3.34
N ASP A 235 -4.77 19.01 3.62
CA ASP A 235 -4.33 19.76 4.79
C ASP A 235 -4.90 21.21 4.84
N ALA A 236 -5.09 21.84 3.68
CA ALA A 236 -5.64 23.18 3.60
C ALA A 236 -7.16 23.21 3.76
N THR A 237 -7.87 22.20 3.20
CA THR A 237 -9.32 22.25 2.98
C THR A 237 -10.10 21.43 4.03
N TYR A 238 -9.63 20.21 4.37
CA TYR A 238 -10.36 19.24 5.17
C TYR A 238 -9.64 18.92 6.47
N LYS A 239 -9.84 19.76 7.50
CA LYS A 239 -9.14 19.66 8.80
C LYS A 239 -9.59 18.47 9.65
N ASP A 240 -10.72 17.89 9.34
CA ASP A 240 -11.32 16.72 9.98
C ASP A 240 -10.94 15.40 9.32
N MET A 241 -10.22 15.43 8.18
CA MET A 241 -9.65 14.23 7.57
C MET A 241 -8.32 13.89 8.24
N THR A 242 -8.15 12.62 8.59
CA THR A 242 -6.84 12.06 8.94
C THR A 242 -6.15 11.58 7.67
N ARG A 243 -4.90 11.99 7.45
CA ARG A 243 -4.07 11.45 6.36
C ARG A 243 -2.83 10.75 6.86
N SER A 244 -2.27 9.91 6.01
CA SER A 244 -0.93 9.34 6.18
C SER A 244 0.17 10.28 5.65
N THR A 245 1.42 9.89 5.93
CA THR A 245 2.61 10.61 5.45
C THR A 245 2.79 10.50 3.94
N SER A 246 3.22 11.58 3.32
CA SER A 246 3.78 11.58 1.96
C SER A 246 5.21 11.00 1.94
N ILE A 247 5.72 10.64 0.75
CA ILE A 247 7.10 10.13 0.58
C ILE A 247 8.16 11.09 1.14
N ALA A 248 7.98 12.39 0.96
CA ALA A 248 8.92 13.40 1.46
C ALA A 248 8.92 13.44 3.00
N GLU A 249 7.74 13.38 3.61
CA GLU A 249 7.58 13.36 5.07
C GLU A 249 8.14 12.07 5.69
N VAL A 250 8.01 10.91 5.01
CA VAL A 250 8.69 9.67 5.42
C VAL A 250 10.21 9.84 5.44
N ALA A 251 10.79 10.48 4.43
CA ALA A 251 12.24 10.73 4.38
C ALA A 251 12.68 11.69 5.51
N GLU A 252 11.91 12.74 5.80
CA GLU A 252 12.16 13.67 6.91
C GLU A 252 12.04 12.96 8.25
N PHE A 253 11.00 12.17 8.46
CA PHE A 253 10.81 11.34 9.64
C PHE A 253 12.00 10.40 9.87
N TRP A 254 12.39 9.65 8.83
CA TRP A 254 13.49 8.70 8.95
C TRP A 254 14.83 9.39 9.28
N ALA A 255 15.08 10.54 8.64
CA ALA A 255 16.27 11.33 8.96
C ALA A 255 16.25 11.89 10.39
N ALA A 256 15.09 12.24 10.93
CA ALA A 256 14.91 12.66 12.32
C ALA A 256 15.10 11.47 13.28
N ALA A 257 14.51 10.32 12.99
CA ALA A 257 14.64 9.09 13.77
C ALA A 257 16.10 8.62 13.90
N LEU A 258 16.87 8.67 12.81
CA LEU A 258 18.30 8.33 12.81
C LEU A 258 19.15 9.26 13.70
N ARG A 259 18.72 10.50 13.88
CA ARG A 259 19.41 11.49 14.74
C ARG A 259 18.84 11.55 16.15
N ASN A 260 17.78 10.79 16.41
CA ASN A 260 16.98 10.90 17.64
C ASN A 260 16.62 12.36 17.96
N ASP A 261 16.04 13.06 16.98
CA ASP A 261 15.72 14.50 17.08
C ASP A 261 14.47 14.70 17.96
N GLU A 262 14.68 15.08 19.20
CA GLU A 262 13.59 15.31 20.17
C GLU A 262 12.65 16.49 19.81
N ASN A 263 13.07 17.35 18.86
CA ASN A 263 12.28 18.50 18.41
C ASN A 263 11.47 18.22 17.12
N TYR A 264 11.50 16.98 16.63
CA TYR A 264 10.71 16.62 15.46
C TYR A 264 9.22 16.80 15.73
N THR A 265 8.54 17.46 14.81
CA THR A 265 7.08 17.66 14.87
C THR A 265 6.44 16.89 13.72
N PRO A 266 5.64 15.86 14.01
CA PRO A 266 4.96 15.09 12.97
C PRO A 266 4.00 15.95 12.14
N PRO A 267 3.98 15.77 10.81
CA PRO A 267 3.00 16.45 9.95
C PRO A 267 1.59 15.85 10.04
N CYS A 268 1.49 14.59 10.46
CA CYS A 268 0.24 13.83 10.60
C CYS A 268 0.37 12.71 11.62
N LYS A 269 -0.73 12.01 11.92
CA LYS A 269 -0.80 11.00 12.97
C LYS A 269 -0.37 9.60 12.54
N VAL A 270 -0.27 9.33 11.24
CA VAL A 270 -0.08 7.99 10.71
C VAL A 270 1.10 7.96 9.74
N LEU A 271 2.05 7.10 10.04
CA LEU A 271 3.21 6.78 9.21
C LEU A 271 2.92 5.49 8.44
N GLN A 272 2.57 5.60 7.14
CA GLN A 272 2.39 4.44 6.26
C GLN A 272 3.65 4.25 5.43
N ILE A 273 4.35 3.14 5.65
CA ILE A 273 5.68 2.90 5.10
C ILE A 273 5.86 1.47 4.60
N PRO A 274 6.70 1.27 3.55
CA PRO A 274 7.09 -0.08 3.17
C PRO A 274 7.96 -0.70 4.26
N TYR A 275 7.77 -1.99 4.52
CA TYR A 275 8.58 -2.74 5.49
C TYR A 275 10.04 -2.78 5.08
N CYS A 276 10.32 -3.36 3.94
CA CYS A 276 11.62 -3.37 3.32
C CYS A 276 11.44 -3.06 1.84
N ALA A 277 11.79 -1.86 1.42
CA ALA A 277 11.64 -1.48 0.03
C ALA A 277 12.99 -1.45 -0.66
N PRO A 278 13.24 -2.33 -1.65
CA PRO A 278 14.31 -2.12 -2.59
C PRO A 278 13.97 -0.92 -3.49
N TYR A 279 14.14 0.29 -2.97
CA TYR A 279 13.96 1.49 -3.79
C TYR A 279 15.10 1.60 -4.78
N LYS A 280 14.83 1.27 -6.05
CA LYS A 280 15.79 1.31 -7.17
C LYS A 280 17.12 0.61 -6.84
N ASN A 281 17.04 -0.60 -6.24
CA ASN A 281 18.17 -1.42 -5.83
C ASN A 281 19.00 -0.90 -4.63
N LEU A 282 18.44 0.02 -3.82
CA LEU A 282 18.94 0.36 -2.50
C LEU A 282 17.86 0.06 -1.49
N GLY A 283 18.06 -0.96 -0.65
CA GLY A 283 17.10 -1.35 0.38
C GLY A 283 17.10 -0.38 1.56
N PHE A 284 15.92 0.04 1.96
CA PHE A 284 15.67 0.70 3.24
C PHE A 284 14.89 -0.27 4.12
N ASN A 285 15.41 -0.60 5.27
CA ASN A 285 14.66 -1.33 6.28
C ASN A 285 14.06 -0.33 7.27
N LEU A 286 12.75 -0.12 7.17
CA LEU A 286 11.99 0.73 8.07
C LEU A 286 11.29 -0.10 9.17
N GLY A 287 11.31 -1.43 9.09
CA GLY A 287 10.78 -2.34 10.12
C GLY A 287 11.78 -2.56 11.24
N THR A 288 12.07 -1.54 12.03
CA THR A 288 13.03 -1.60 13.13
C THR A 288 12.45 -1.03 14.42
N ALA A 289 12.93 -1.52 15.57
CA ALA A 289 12.56 -0.98 16.87
C ALA A 289 12.82 0.54 16.97
N THR A 290 13.88 1.04 16.32
CA THR A 290 14.18 2.47 16.28
C THR A 290 13.04 3.26 15.60
N VAL A 291 12.53 2.77 14.48
CA VAL A 291 11.44 3.45 13.74
C VAL A 291 10.15 3.46 14.57
N ILE A 292 9.75 2.32 15.11
CA ILE A 292 8.51 2.21 15.88
C ILE A 292 8.59 3.02 17.18
N ASN A 293 9.67 2.87 17.95
CA ASN A 293 9.86 3.64 19.18
C ASN A 293 9.87 5.15 18.92
N TYR A 294 10.55 5.59 17.87
CA TYR A 294 10.61 7.02 17.53
C TYR A 294 9.25 7.55 17.08
N ALA A 295 8.50 6.78 16.29
CA ALA A 295 7.16 7.16 15.87
C ALA A 295 6.20 7.27 17.08
N HIS A 296 6.15 6.26 17.92
CA HIS A 296 5.29 6.25 19.11
C HIS A 296 5.67 7.35 20.11
N ALA A 297 6.99 7.63 20.29
CA ALA A 297 7.46 8.75 21.13
C ALA A 297 7.01 10.12 20.61
N HIS A 298 6.68 10.22 19.32
CA HIS A 298 6.17 11.44 18.66
C HIS A 298 4.68 11.37 18.33
N ASP A 299 3.94 10.48 18.99
CA ASP A 299 2.48 10.33 18.83
C ASP A 299 2.05 9.99 17.39
N MET A 300 2.85 9.18 16.67
CA MET A 300 2.57 8.66 15.34
C MET A 300 2.36 7.15 15.38
N ALA A 301 1.31 6.66 14.72
CA ALA A 301 1.10 5.24 14.46
C ALA A 301 1.95 4.76 13.27
N VAL A 302 2.39 3.49 13.28
CA VAL A 302 3.19 2.90 12.20
C VAL A 302 2.41 1.77 11.53
N GLN A 303 2.17 1.93 10.23
CA GLN A 303 1.44 0.98 9.38
C GLN A 303 2.33 0.54 8.22
N TYR A 304 2.50 -0.78 8.08
CA TYR A 304 3.40 -1.35 7.06
C TYR A 304 2.66 -1.92 5.86
N TRP A 305 3.19 -1.66 4.64
CA TRP A 305 2.68 -2.17 3.36
C TRP A 305 3.83 -2.54 2.40
N THR A 306 3.70 -3.48 1.51
CA THR A 306 2.77 -4.60 1.52
C THR A 306 3.51 -5.81 2.08
N VAL A 307 2.99 -6.46 3.10
CA VAL A 307 3.67 -7.54 3.81
C VAL A 307 2.92 -8.84 3.56
N ASN A 308 3.54 -9.76 2.80
CA ASN A 308 2.91 -11.01 2.37
C ASN A 308 3.60 -12.27 2.92
N ASP A 309 4.80 -12.14 3.47
CA ASP A 309 5.54 -13.25 4.05
C ASP A 309 5.15 -13.44 5.53
N PRO A 310 4.72 -14.65 5.96
CA PRO A 310 4.31 -14.90 7.34
C PRO A 310 5.41 -14.66 8.39
N GLU A 311 6.69 -14.87 8.05
CA GLU A 311 7.79 -14.59 8.98
C GLU A 311 7.98 -13.09 9.19
N ASP A 312 7.77 -12.28 8.14
CA ASP A 312 7.81 -10.82 8.24
C ASP A 312 6.57 -10.29 8.98
N MET A 313 5.39 -10.86 8.73
CA MET A 313 4.18 -10.58 9.51
C MET A 313 4.41 -10.80 11.00
N ALA A 314 4.88 -12.01 11.35
CA ALA A 314 5.16 -12.38 12.73
C ALA A 314 6.17 -11.44 13.41
N TYR A 315 7.20 -11.06 12.68
CA TYR A 315 8.22 -10.13 13.15
C TYR A 315 7.66 -8.72 13.42
N LEU A 316 6.86 -8.19 12.50
CA LEU A 316 6.28 -6.85 12.64
C LEU A 316 5.21 -6.78 13.74
N VAL A 317 4.45 -7.85 13.94
CA VAL A 317 3.53 -8.00 15.09
C VAL A 317 4.33 -7.96 16.40
N ASP A 318 5.43 -8.71 16.50
CA ASP A 318 6.29 -8.71 17.69
C ASP A 318 6.95 -7.34 17.96
N LEU A 319 7.18 -6.57 16.90
CA LEU A 319 7.67 -5.20 17.00
C LEU A 319 6.59 -4.19 17.42
N GLY A 320 5.31 -4.58 17.48
CA GLY A 320 4.23 -3.66 17.83
C GLY A 320 3.89 -2.69 16.70
N ALA A 321 3.90 -3.16 15.45
CA ALA A 321 3.31 -2.42 14.33
C ALA A 321 1.82 -2.18 14.61
N ASP A 322 1.31 -0.97 14.35
CA ASP A 322 -0.09 -0.64 14.62
C ASP A 322 -1.04 -1.24 13.58
N CYS A 323 -0.56 -1.40 12.33
CA CYS A 323 -1.33 -2.05 11.27
C CYS A 323 -0.38 -2.70 10.25
N ILE A 324 -0.78 -3.85 9.74
CA ILE A 324 -0.09 -4.54 8.64
C ILE A 324 -1.07 -4.72 7.48
N MET A 325 -0.70 -4.20 6.31
CA MET A 325 -1.46 -4.34 5.06
C MET A 325 -0.91 -5.50 4.26
N SER A 326 -1.74 -6.49 4.00
CA SER A 326 -1.37 -7.70 3.26
C SER A 326 -2.37 -8.02 2.16
N ASP A 327 -1.85 -8.55 1.04
CA ASP A 327 -2.67 -9.18 0.00
C ASP A 327 -3.31 -10.48 0.51
N TYR A 328 -2.73 -11.06 1.59
CA TYR A 328 -3.16 -12.30 2.24
C TYR A 328 -3.51 -12.07 3.71
N PRO A 329 -4.61 -11.34 3.99
CA PRO A 329 -5.01 -11.05 5.37
C PRO A 329 -5.39 -12.30 6.19
N ASP A 330 -5.76 -13.39 5.56
CA ASP A 330 -5.95 -14.72 6.15
C ASP A 330 -4.67 -15.24 6.79
N LYS A 331 -3.52 -15.15 6.07
CA LYS A 331 -2.21 -15.56 6.61
C LYS A 331 -1.77 -14.69 7.79
N LEU A 332 -2.08 -13.39 7.73
CA LEU A 332 -1.78 -12.47 8.84
C LEU A 332 -2.64 -12.81 10.06
N TYR A 333 -3.93 -13.09 9.85
CA TYR A 333 -4.84 -13.53 10.90
C TYR A 333 -4.31 -14.81 11.59
N ASP A 334 -3.99 -15.85 10.80
CA ASP A 334 -3.43 -17.10 11.32
C ASP A 334 -2.13 -16.86 12.11
N THR A 335 -1.23 -16.03 11.56
CA THR A 335 0.03 -15.66 12.22
C THR A 335 -0.22 -15.01 13.59
N MET A 336 -1.26 -14.19 13.72
CA MET A 336 -1.60 -13.54 14.98
C MET A 336 -2.27 -14.51 15.97
N GLN A 337 -3.10 -15.46 15.48
CA GLN A 337 -3.69 -16.49 16.35
C GLN A 337 -2.64 -17.43 16.93
N ASP A 338 -1.61 -17.79 16.17
CA ASP A 338 -0.52 -18.66 16.66
C ASP A 338 0.33 -18.00 17.77
N LYS A 339 0.22 -16.67 17.95
CA LYS A 339 0.94 -15.89 18.95
C LYS A 339 0.10 -15.55 20.20
N ALA A 340 -1.22 -15.67 20.11
CA ALA A 340 -2.16 -15.35 21.19
C ALA A 340 -2.28 -16.51 22.20
#